data_3f22521e5e7970c569142405c2388a61
#
_entry.id   3f22521e5e7970c569142405c2388a61
#
_cell.length_a   1.000
_cell.length_b   1.000
_cell.length_c   1.000
_cell.angle_alpha   90.00
_cell.angle_beta   90.00
_cell.angle_gamma   90.00
#
_symmetry.space_group_name_H-M   'P 1'
#
loop_
_entity.id
_entity.type
_entity.pdbx_description
1 polymer ?
#
loop_
_entity_poly.entity_id
_entity_poly.type
_entity_poly.pdbx_seq_one_letter_code
_entity_poly.pdbx_strand_id
1 'polypeptide(L)'
;MRDFGEILAENRKKKGYSQSDLVNLLSQEGIQVTTKALSKWENNAREPALHVFLTLCQLLDIEDIYESFFGENPYNIMSGLNEEGRNKLIEFADILKASKKFSP
;
A
#
# COMPACT_ATOMS: atom_id res chain seq x y z
N MET A 1 -3.53 9.53 -10.94
CA MET A 1 -3.12 8.63 -9.83
C MET A 1 -2.99 9.44 -8.55
N ARG A 2 -3.50 8.91 -7.45
CA ARG A 2 -3.36 9.58 -6.16
C ARG A 2 -1.94 9.44 -5.63
N ASP A 3 -1.47 10.41 -4.86
CA ASP A 3 -0.15 10.36 -4.26
C ASP A 3 -0.08 9.28 -3.18
N PHE A 4 1.05 8.58 -3.13
CA PHE A 4 1.28 7.53 -2.13
C PHE A 4 1.09 8.06 -0.71
N GLY A 5 1.67 9.23 -0.42
CA GLY A 5 1.60 9.81 0.92
C GLY A 5 0.18 10.08 1.39
N GLU A 6 -0.66 10.57 0.50
CA GLU A 6 -2.07 10.81 0.80
C GLU A 6 -2.80 9.51 1.15
N ILE A 7 -2.58 8.47 0.36
CA ILE A 7 -3.20 7.16 0.58
C ILE A 7 -2.71 6.56 1.90
N LEU A 8 -1.41 6.66 2.17
CA LEU A 8 -0.82 6.17 3.40
C LEU A 8 -1.42 6.85 4.63
N ALA A 9 -1.46 8.18 4.65
CA ALA A 9 -2.01 8.95 5.76
C ALA A 9 -3.49 8.69 5.96
N GLU A 10 -4.26 8.63 4.87
CA GLU A 10 -5.70 8.37 4.92
C GLU A 10 -5.99 7.00 5.53
N ASN A 11 -5.31 5.97 5.07
CA ASN A 11 -5.54 4.61 5.58
C ASN A 11 -5.04 4.44 7.01
N ARG A 12 -3.95 5.11 7.38
CA ARG A 12 -3.49 5.13 8.76
C ARG A 12 -4.56 5.72 9.68
N LYS A 13 -5.13 6.85 9.28
CA LYS A 13 -6.18 7.53 10.06
C LYS A 13 -7.45 6.70 10.13
N LYS A 14 -7.82 6.02 9.06
CA LYS A 14 -8.98 5.11 9.06
C LYS A 14 -8.83 3.99 10.09
N LYS A 15 -7.61 3.52 10.31
CA LYS A 15 -7.31 2.51 11.32
C LYS A 15 -7.22 3.09 12.72
N GLY A 16 -7.24 4.41 12.87
CA GLY A 16 -7.09 5.07 14.15
C GLY A 16 -5.66 5.07 14.67
N TYR A 17 -4.68 4.84 13.81
CA TYR A 17 -3.28 4.82 14.20
C TYR A 17 -2.67 6.21 14.15
N SER A 18 -1.88 6.56 15.17
CA SER A 18 -0.95 7.67 15.09
C SER A 18 0.27 7.27 14.25
N GLN A 19 1.12 8.24 13.90
CA GLN A 19 2.38 7.91 13.23
C GLN A 19 3.25 7.01 14.13
N SER A 20 3.27 7.28 15.44
CA SER A 20 4.01 6.44 16.40
C SER A 20 3.46 5.01 16.43
N ASP A 21 2.14 4.85 16.40
CA ASP A 21 1.52 3.52 16.37
C ASP A 21 1.98 2.73 15.16
N LEU A 22 1.99 3.35 13.98
CA LEU A 22 2.39 2.68 12.76
C LEU A 22 3.88 2.33 12.77
N VAL A 23 4.72 3.22 13.29
CA VAL A 23 6.15 2.95 13.46
C VAL A 23 6.37 1.74 14.37
N ASN A 24 5.60 1.63 15.45
CA ASN A 24 5.67 0.48 16.37
C ASN A 24 5.23 -0.81 15.67
N LEU A 25 4.17 -0.77 14.86
CA LEU A 25 3.72 -1.93 14.10
C LEU A 25 4.76 -2.38 13.08
N LEU A 26 5.42 -1.44 12.41
CA LEU A 26 6.51 -1.76 11.49
C LEU A 26 7.68 -2.40 12.24
N SER A 27 8.00 -1.91 13.43
CA SER A 27 9.05 -2.48 14.26
C SER A 27 8.76 -3.94 14.62
N GLN A 28 7.50 -4.29 14.90
CA GLN A 28 7.08 -5.65 15.16
C GLN A 28 7.28 -6.57 13.94
N GLU A 29 7.27 -6.00 12.75
CA GLU A 29 7.53 -6.72 11.50
C GLU A 29 9.02 -6.71 11.11
N GLY A 30 9.88 -6.24 12.01
CA GLY A 30 11.32 -6.17 11.76
C GLY A 30 11.79 -4.97 10.96
N ILE A 31 10.92 -3.98 10.76
CA ILE A 31 11.25 -2.77 10.00
C ILE A 31 11.42 -1.60 10.96
N GLN A 32 12.66 -1.15 11.12
CA GLN A 32 13.00 -0.06 12.02
C GLN A 32 13.01 1.26 11.26
N VAL A 33 12.02 2.11 11.53
CA VAL A 33 11.91 3.45 10.93
C VAL A 33 11.52 4.45 12.03
N THR A 34 11.67 5.73 11.71
CA THR A 34 11.31 6.81 12.63
C THR A 34 9.98 7.44 12.19
N THR A 35 9.33 8.17 13.11
CA THR A 35 8.17 8.98 12.76
C THR A 35 8.52 10.04 11.72
N LYS A 36 9.75 10.53 11.76
CA LYS A 36 10.25 11.50 10.78
C LYS A 36 10.27 10.89 9.37
N ALA A 37 10.73 9.64 9.24
CA ALA A 37 10.73 8.93 7.97
C ALA A 37 9.30 8.71 7.46
N LEU A 38 8.40 8.27 8.34
CA LEU A 38 6.99 8.08 8.00
C LEU A 38 6.35 9.39 7.55
N SER A 39 6.65 10.49 8.25
CA SER A 39 6.14 11.82 7.87
C SER A 39 6.60 12.21 6.46
N LYS A 40 7.86 11.92 6.11
CA LYS A 40 8.37 12.20 4.76
C LYS A 40 7.63 11.37 3.70
N TRP A 41 7.28 10.13 4.00
CA TRP A 41 6.48 9.31 3.09
C TRP A 41 5.08 9.88 2.92
N GLU A 42 4.45 10.30 4.01
CA GLU A 42 3.09 10.87 3.97
C GLU A 42 3.04 12.21 3.24
N ASN A 43 4.15 12.95 3.21
CA ASN A 43 4.28 14.22 2.52
C ASN A 43 4.85 14.09 1.11
N ASN A 44 5.07 12.88 0.62
CA ASN A 44 5.65 12.60 -0.70
C ASN A 44 7.06 13.15 -0.89
N ALA A 45 7.77 13.42 0.22
CA ALA A 45 9.16 13.86 0.18
C ALA A 45 10.11 12.68 -0.09
N ARG A 46 9.69 11.47 0.27
CA ARG A 46 10.42 10.24 0.02
C ARG A 46 9.45 9.08 -0.18
N GLU A 47 9.93 8.02 -0.81
CA GLU A 47 9.18 6.79 -1.00
C GLU A 47 9.80 5.68 -0.15
N PRO A 48 8.99 4.79 0.45
CA PRO A 48 9.53 3.64 1.14
C PRO A 48 10.06 2.61 0.13
N ALA A 49 10.97 1.75 0.60
CA ALA A 49 11.40 0.60 -0.19
C ALA A 49 10.22 -0.34 -0.45
N LEU A 50 10.30 -1.14 -1.51
CA LEU A 50 9.18 -2.00 -1.92
C LEU A 50 8.70 -2.92 -0.79
N HIS A 51 9.61 -3.58 -0.07
CA HIS A 51 9.20 -4.47 1.01
C HIS A 51 8.49 -3.73 2.16
N VAL A 52 8.86 -2.49 2.42
CA VAL A 52 8.20 -1.64 3.40
C VAL A 52 6.82 -1.24 2.90
N PHE A 53 6.70 -0.88 1.63
CA PHE A 53 5.43 -0.56 0.99
C PHE A 53 4.44 -1.73 1.11
N LEU A 54 4.89 -2.94 0.80
CA LEU A 54 4.03 -4.13 0.88
C LEU A 54 3.59 -4.41 2.32
N THR A 55 4.49 -4.23 3.29
CA THR A 55 4.16 -4.39 4.71
C THR A 55 3.15 -3.33 5.15
N LEU A 56 3.30 -2.08 4.70
CA LEU A 56 2.33 -1.02 4.99
C LEU A 56 0.95 -1.37 4.44
N CYS A 57 0.88 -1.88 3.22
CA CYS A 57 -0.40 -2.31 2.64
C CYS A 57 -1.05 -3.40 3.50
N GLN A 58 -0.26 -4.33 4.00
CA GLN A 58 -0.75 -5.39 4.86
C GLN A 58 -1.26 -4.85 6.20
N LEU A 59 -0.47 -4.01 6.87
CA LEU A 59 -0.82 -3.43 8.17
C LEU A 59 -2.05 -2.54 8.10
N LEU A 60 -2.25 -1.87 6.99
CA LEU A 60 -3.36 -0.92 6.79
C LEU A 60 -4.54 -1.53 6.04
N ASP A 61 -4.48 -2.82 5.75
CA ASP A 61 -5.51 -3.55 5.00
C ASP A 61 -5.83 -2.92 3.64
N ILE A 62 -4.81 -2.45 2.95
CA ILE A 62 -4.96 -1.95 1.59
C ILE A 62 -4.89 -3.15 0.65
N GLU A 63 -6.02 -3.76 0.38
CA GLU A 63 -6.09 -4.99 -0.43
C GLU A 63 -6.13 -4.71 -1.93
N ASP A 64 -6.80 -3.63 -2.32
CA ASP A 64 -6.90 -3.24 -3.71
C ASP A 64 -6.07 -1.99 -3.95
N ILE A 65 -4.82 -2.19 -4.34
CA ILE A 65 -3.90 -1.09 -4.62
C ILE A 65 -4.38 -0.29 -5.82
N TYR A 66 -4.88 -0.95 -6.84
CA TYR A 66 -5.36 -0.26 -8.03
C TYR A 66 -6.48 0.71 -7.68
N GLU A 67 -7.50 0.25 -6.97
CA GLU A 67 -8.61 1.08 -6.55
C GLU A 67 -8.13 2.23 -5.64
N SER A 68 -7.25 1.94 -4.68
CA SER A 68 -6.73 2.94 -3.74
C SER A 68 -6.00 4.07 -4.45
N PHE A 69 -5.21 3.74 -5.48
CA PHE A 69 -4.38 4.73 -6.17
C PHE A 69 -5.10 5.43 -7.31
N PHE A 70 -5.99 4.73 -8.01
CA PHE A 70 -6.65 5.28 -9.20
C PHE A 70 -8.10 5.68 -8.95
N GLY A 71 -8.72 5.19 -7.87
CA GLY A 71 -10.06 5.60 -7.47
C GLY A 71 -11.17 5.10 -8.36
N GLU A 72 -10.89 4.13 -9.24
CA GLU A 72 -11.86 3.60 -10.20
C GLU A 72 -12.04 2.11 -10.02
N ASN A 73 -13.23 1.62 -10.39
CA ASN A 73 -13.51 0.20 -10.39
C ASN A 73 -12.60 -0.49 -11.42
N PRO A 74 -11.77 -1.47 -11.02
CA PRO A 74 -10.89 -2.18 -11.94
C PRO A 74 -11.61 -2.78 -13.15
N TYR A 75 -12.85 -3.21 -12.98
CA TYR A 75 -13.62 -3.79 -14.08
C TYR A 75 -13.92 -2.79 -15.20
N ASN A 76 -14.19 -1.54 -14.84
CA ASN A 76 -14.44 -0.49 -15.84
C ASN A 76 -13.18 -0.18 -16.64
N ILE A 77 -12.04 -0.18 -15.98
CA ILE A 77 -10.75 0.03 -16.65
C ILE A 77 -10.39 -1.18 -17.49
N MET A 78 -10.57 -2.36 -16.95
CA MET A 78 -10.23 -3.61 -17.64
C MET A 78 -11.06 -3.82 -18.91
N SER A 79 -12.27 -3.28 -18.96
CA SER A 79 -13.10 -3.38 -20.15
C SER A 79 -12.51 -2.61 -21.35
N GLY A 80 -11.68 -1.59 -21.09
CA GLY A 80 -11.00 -0.83 -22.12
C GLY A 80 -9.57 -1.28 -22.40
N LEU A 81 -9.05 -2.28 -21.65
CA LEU A 81 -7.70 -2.79 -21.82
C LEU A 81 -7.67 -4.02 -22.72
N ASN A 82 -6.53 -4.25 -23.38
CA ASN A 82 -6.31 -5.49 -24.09
C ASN A 82 -6.06 -6.63 -23.08
N GLU A 83 -6.06 -7.86 -23.58
CA GLU A 83 -5.91 -9.05 -22.74
C GLU A 83 -4.60 -9.03 -21.96
N GLU A 84 -3.51 -8.58 -22.56
CA GLU A 84 -2.20 -8.49 -21.90
C GLU A 84 -2.23 -7.54 -20.72
N GLY A 85 -2.84 -6.36 -20.84
CA GLY A 85 -2.96 -5.41 -19.76
C GLY A 85 -3.78 -5.96 -18.60
N ARG A 86 -4.86 -6.70 -18.91
CA ARG A 86 -5.68 -7.34 -17.88
C ARG A 86 -4.92 -8.39 -17.11
N ASN A 87 -4.12 -9.21 -17.81
CA ASN A 87 -3.30 -10.23 -17.18
C ASN A 87 -2.26 -9.63 -16.23
N LYS A 88 -1.65 -8.52 -16.60
CA LYS A 88 -0.68 -7.83 -15.72
C LYS A 88 -1.30 -7.34 -14.42
N LEU A 89 -2.54 -6.82 -14.48
CA LEU A 89 -3.24 -6.39 -13.26
C LEU A 89 -3.55 -7.58 -12.36
N ILE A 90 -3.95 -8.70 -12.93
CA ILE A 90 -4.24 -9.93 -12.18
C ILE A 90 -2.97 -10.47 -11.53
N GLU A 91 -1.85 -10.51 -12.26
CA GLU A 91 -0.56 -10.94 -11.71
C GLU A 91 -0.14 -10.09 -10.50
N PHE A 92 -0.30 -8.78 -10.59
CA PHE A 92 0.04 -7.90 -9.49
C PHE A 92 -0.80 -8.20 -8.25
N ALA A 93 -2.09 -8.40 -8.41
CA ALA A 93 -2.98 -8.76 -7.31
C ALA A 93 -2.59 -10.11 -6.69
N ASP A 94 -2.21 -11.08 -7.50
CA ASP A 94 -1.79 -12.40 -7.04
C ASP A 94 -0.49 -12.33 -6.24
N ILE A 95 0.45 -11.50 -6.66
CA ILE A 95 1.71 -11.28 -5.91
C ILE A 95 1.41 -10.74 -4.52
N LEU A 96 0.50 -9.78 -4.39
CA LEU A 96 0.12 -9.22 -3.11
C LEU A 96 -0.55 -10.27 -2.21
N LYS A 97 -1.43 -11.08 -2.77
CA LYS A 97 -2.09 -12.16 -2.03
C LYS A 97 -1.07 -13.20 -1.55
N ALA A 98 -0.11 -13.55 -2.40
CA ALA A 98 0.96 -14.47 -2.04
C ALA A 98 1.81 -13.91 -0.90
N SER A 99 2.13 -12.61 -0.93
CA SER A 99 2.86 -11.95 0.15
C SER A 99 2.12 -12.06 1.48
N LYS A 100 0.80 -11.84 1.48
CA LYS A 100 -0.01 -12.00 2.69
C LYS A 100 0.00 -13.44 3.22
N LYS A 101 -0.05 -14.43 2.33
CA LYS A 101 -0.03 -15.83 2.72
C LYS A 101 1.27 -16.25 3.40
N PHE A 102 2.38 -15.65 3.02
CA PHE A 102 3.69 -15.98 3.55
C PHE A 102 4.10 -15.11 4.72
N SER A 103 3.30 -14.11 5.07
CA SER A 103 3.55 -13.31 6.26
C SER A 103 3.19 -14.10 7.50
N PRO A 104 4.08 -14.14 8.50
CA PRO A 104 3.80 -14.83 9.76
C PRO A 104 2.64 -14.20 10.51
#